data_da864ad22c0d0b1e772710ee789fe1c4
#
_entry.id   da864ad22c0d0b1e772710ee789fe1c4
#
_cell.length_a   1.000
_cell.length_b   1.000
_cell.length_c   1.000
_cell.angle_alpha   90.00
_cell.angle_beta   90.00
_cell.angle_gamma   90.00
#
_symmetry.space_group_name_H-M   'P 1'
#
loop_
_entity.id
_entity.type
_entity.pdbx_description
1 polymer ?
#
loop_
_entity_poly.entity_id
_entity_poly.type
_entity_poly.pdbx_seq_one_letter_code
_entity_poly.pdbx_strand_id
1 'polypeptide(L)'
;MKIVIYFFLMFIVCFSCSKEQSLQMFPKPVENRKDLNNRFYQIDTLLIDTTLNTTFEGNMGVHNNQLYFIDRLFCTLHFFDSTGQICFQTLGIGRGPTETTIGQIYTHTFLSNGYLCLQGTTDDIHMFTPGYKIDYSKSYRKNRKRYRLGDPIGYDQFELYSMGYPLVCRSYKNSVFTNNRAEDPTFNYFETPDVFVQEFRNITEQRLDKKQTGRLLGRGMPDLYKGNSDTHYIFSSTFFDIDNDGNFYITYMADSLIYKYDKDYFPLYSFGFEGKSMDKNYESIHTVEEIHTKGILQYKTKGYYTWLEYIPELNYILRSYSKSKQEISDGLQIYENNVLIADIDVPKGFRPIGYIEPYLFSDAILNQDKMRMYVYRLKIK
;
A
#
# COMPACT_ATOMS: atom_id res chain seq x y z
N MET A 1 5.70 -57.00 -17.78
CA MET A 1 5.76 -55.70 -18.44
C MET A 1 4.64 -54.71 -18.01
N LYS A 2 3.43 -55.16 -17.69
CA LYS A 2 2.34 -54.27 -17.24
C LYS A 2 2.50 -53.67 -15.81
N ILE A 3 3.18 -54.34 -14.89
CA ILE A 3 3.36 -53.90 -13.52
C ILE A 3 4.38 -52.74 -13.39
N VAL A 4 5.40 -52.72 -14.28
CA VAL A 4 6.43 -51.67 -14.27
C VAL A 4 5.86 -50.31 -14.74
N ILE A 5 4.87 -50.33 -15.62
CA ILE A 5 4.22 -49.10 -16.16
C ILE A 5 3.37 -48.43 -15.08
N TYR A 6 2.71 -49.21 -14.21
CA TYR A 6 1.92 -48.65 -13.10
C TYR A 6 2.79 -48.00 -12.01
N PHE A 7 3.97 -48.53 -11.75
CA PHE A 7 4.93 -47.91 -10.83
C PHE A 7 5.50 -46.57 -11.37
N PHE A 8 5.72 -46.50 -12.68
CA PHE A 8 6.21 -45.24 -13.29
C PHE A 8 5.12 -44.16 -13.35
N LEU A 9 3.85 -44.53 -13.57
CA LEU A 9 2.71 -43.60 -13.51
C LEU A 9 2.39 -43.12 -12.08
N MET A 10 2.61 -43.97 -11.09
CA MET A 10 2.44 -43.58 -9.69
C MET A 10 3.55 -42.64 -9.20
N PHE A 11 4.75 -42.73 -9.75
CA PHE A 11 5.86 -41.82 -9.45
C PHE A 11 5.67 -40.41 -10.07
N ILE A 12 4.96 -40.29 -11.19
CA ILE A 12 4.69 -38.99 -11.85
C ILE A 12 3.58 -38.21 -11.13
N VAL A 13 2.66 -38.91 -10.45
CA VAL A 13 1.56 -38.25 -9.69
C VAL A 13 2.05 -37.70 -8.33
N CYS A 14 3.16 -38.23 -7.80
CA CYS A 14 3.73 -37.74 -6.51
C CYS A 14 4.60 -36.47 -6.65
N PHE A 15 4.87 -35.98 -7.85
CA PHE A 15 5.58 -34.71 -8.10
C PHE A 15 4.64 -33.54 -8.39
N SER A 16 3.36 -33.66 -8.09
CA SER A 16 2.53 -32.49 -7.85
C SER A 16 2.92 -31.89 -6.49
N CYS A 17 4.18 -31.51 -6.38
CA CYS A 17 4.65 -30.67 -5.30
C CYS A 17 3.83 -29.38 -5.37
N SER A 18 2.94 -29.18 -4.40
CA SER A 18 2.61 -27.82 -3.99
C SER A 18 3.94 -27.06 -3.92
N LYS A 19 4.13 -26.05 -4.76
CA LYS A 19 5.25 -25.13 -4.60
C LYS A 19 5.06 -24.50 -3.21
N GLU A 20 5.66 -25.11 -2.19
CA GLU A 20 5.87 -24.43 -0.93
C GLU A 20 6.49 -23.08 -1.30
N GLN A 21 5.85 -22.01 -0.91
CA GLN A 21 6.46 -20.68 -1.05
C GLN A 21 7.76 -20.77 -0.24
N SER A 22 8.88 -20.94 -0.93
CA SER A 22 10.20 -20.90 -0.31
C SER A 22 10.31 -19.59 0.47
N LEU A 23 10.99 -19.60 1.61
CA LEU A 23 11.42 -18.40 2.32
C LEU A 23 11.91 -17.39 1.29
N GLN A 24 11.40 -16.15 1.36
CA GLN A 24 11.83 -15.09 0.45
C GLN A 24 13.33 -14.89 0.60
N MET A 25 14.06 -15.16 -0.47
CA MET A 25 15.44 -14.72 -0.56
C MET A 25 15.43 -13.29 -1.10
N PHE A 26 15.80 -12.34 -0.24
CA PHE A 26 15.94 -10.95 -0.65
C PHE A 26 17.25 -10.79 -1.45
N PRO A 27 17.18 -10.43 -2.73
CA PRO A 27 18.37 -10.31 -3.57
C PRO A 27 19.26 -9.17 -3.10
N LYS A 28 20.55 -9.25 -3.42
CA LYS A 28 21.49 -8.17 -3.12
C LYS A 28 21.05 -6.87 -3.81
N PRO A 29 21.18 -5.72 -3.13
CA PRO A 29 20.79 -4.44 -3.69
C PRO A 29 21.65 -4.07 -4.90
N VAL A 30 20.99 -3.44 -5.88
CA VAL A 30 21.67 -2.78 -7.01
C VAL A 30 21.75 -1.30 -6.69
N GLU A 31 22.98 -0.78 -6.54
CA GLU A 31 23.22 0.63 -6.22
C GLU A 31 23.51 1.41 -7.50
N ASN A 32 22.56 2.24 -7.93
CA ASN A 32 22.72 3.16 -9.04
C ASN A 32 22.13 4.53 -8.70
N ARG A 33 22.94 5.59 -8.91
CA ARG A 33 22.53 6.97 -8.63
C ARG A 33 22.95 7.91 -9.73
N LYS A 34 22.04 8.83 -10.08
CA LYS A 34 22.28 9.93 -11.02
C LYS A 34 21.60 11.17 -10.48
N ASP A 35 22.29 12.30 -10.41
CA ASP A 35 21.69 13.53 -9.89
C ASP A 35 21.01 14.33 -11.00
N LEU A 36 19.69 14.30 -10.99
CA LEU A 36 18.83 15.07 -11.88
C LEU A 36 17.83 15.94 -11.08
N ASN A 37 18.20 16.35 -9.87
CA ASN A 37 17.34 17.17 -9.00
C ASN A 37 16.80 18.42 -9.70
N ASN A 38 17.54 18.99 -10.65
CA ASN A 38 17.14 20.18 -11.40
C ASN A 38 15.94 19.99 -12.34
N ARG A 39 15.48 18.76 -12.55
CA ARG A 39 14.23 18.47 -13.27
C ARG A 39 12.98 18.71 -12.41
N PHE A 40 13.13 18.75 -11.08
CA PHE A 40 12.04 18.81 -10.10
C PHE A 40 12.22 20.09 -9.27
N TYR A 41 11.61 21.20 -9.67
CA TYR A 41 12.06 22.49 -9.16
C TYR A 41 11.00 23.42 -8.59
N GLN A 42 9.73 23.13 -8.82
CA GLN A 42 8.68 24.01 -8.34
C GLN A 42 7.55 23.21 -7.69
N ILE A 43 7.30 23.50 -6.43
CA ILE A 43 6.14 22.99 -5.72
C ILE A 43 5.22 24.17 -5.47
N ASP A 44 3.95 24.05 -5.90
CA ASP A 44 2.89 24.99 -5.59
C ASP A 44 1.70 24.25 -4.97
N THR A 45 0.62 24.98 -4.68
CA THR A 45 -0.60 24.42 -4.11
C THR A 45 -1.78 24.68 -5.03
N LEU A 46 -2.63 23.65 -5.18
CA LEU A 46 -3.95 23.78 -5.79
C LEU A 46 -5.00 23.73 -4.67
N LEU A 47 -5.78 24.81 -4.52
CA LEU A 47 -6.89 24.85 -3.60
C LEU A 47 -8.05 24.02 -4.18
N ILE A 48 -8.60 23.12 -3.37
CA ILE A 48 -9.78 22.36 -3.74
C ILE A 48 -11.03 23.16 -3.40
N ASP A 49 -12.06 22.98 -4.20
CA ASP A 49 -13.33 23.70 -4.12
C ASP A 49 -13.85 23.81 -2.68
N THR A 50 -14.04 25.05 -2.21
CA THR A 50 -14.45 25.33 -0.83
C THR A 50 -15.94 25.07 -0.58
N THR A 51 -16.71 24.79 -1.63
CA THR A 51 -18.13 24.42 -1.53
C THR A 51 -18.33 22.92 -1.38
N LEU A 52 -17.23 22.15 -1.39
CA LEU A 52 -17.25 20.71 -1.23
C LEU A 52 -17.92 20.32 0.09
N ASN A 53 -19.04 19.58 -0.01
CA ASN A 53 -19.67 18.95 1.15
C ASN A 53 -18.91 17.65 1.50
N THR A 54 -18.08 17.72 2.52
CA THR A 54 -17.16 16.63 2.87
C THR A 54 -16.92 16.56 4.38
N THR A 55 -16.59 15.38 4.87
CA THR A 55 -16.06 15.18 6.22
C THR A 55 -14.58 15.54 6.34
N PHE A 56 -13.88 15.81 5.23
CA PHE A 56 -12.43 15.91 5.10
C PHE A 56 -11.67 14.63 5.44
N GLU A 57 -12.38 13.54 5.71
CA GLU A 57 -11.83 12.21 5.96
C GLU A 57 -11.84 11.41 4.65
N GLY A 58 -10.75 11.45 3.92
CA GLY A 58 -10.71 10.80 2.61
C GLY A 58 -9.33 10.75 1.99
N ASN A 59 -9.28 10.36 0.73
CA ASN A 59 -8.06 10.26 -0.05
C ASN A 59 -8.24 10.92 -1.41
N MET A 60 -7.25 11.67 -1.83
CA MET A 60 -7.12 12.13 -3.21
C MET A 60 -6.52 11.03 -4.09
N GLY A 61 -6.77 11.11 -5.37
CA GLY A 61 -6.14 10.26 -6.38
C GLY A 61 -6.22 10.89 -7.77
N VAL A 62 -5.59 10.22 -8.72
CA VAL A 62 -5.67 10.56 -10.16
C VAL A 62 -6.30 9.40 -10.89
N HIS A 63 -7.31 9.67 -11.71
CA HIS A 63 -7.92 8.69 -12.59
C HIS A 63 -8.33 9.35 -13.90
N ASN A 64 -7.96 8.76 -15.04
CA ASN A 64 -8.26 9.30 -16.38
C ASN A 64 -7.88 10.79 -16.54
N ASN A 65 -6.68 11.18 -16.11
CA ASN A 65 -6.18 12.56 -16.13
C ASN A 65 -7.05 13.58 -15.36
N GLN A 66 -7.77 13.11 -14.35
CA GLN A 66 -8.52 13.97 -13.46
C GLN A 66 -8.17 13.69 -12.01
N LEU A 67 -8.10 14.75 -11.21
CA LEU A 67 -8.05 14.62 -9.75
C LEU A 67 -9.42 14.19 -9.25
N TYR A 68 -9.43 13.30 -8.27
CA TYR A 68 -10.63 12.94 -7.53
C TYR A 68 -10.35 12.91 -6.03
N PHE A 69 -11.41 13.09 -5.25
CA PHE A 69 -11.43 12.86 -3.81
C PHE A 69 -12.54 11.89 -3.47
N ILE A 70 -12.21 10.88 -2.68
CA ILE A 70 -13.19 9.97 -2.10
C ILE A 70 -13.34 10.24 -0.61
N ASP A 71 -14.52 10.69 -0.19
CA ASP A 71 -14.86 10.87 1.22
C ASP A 71 -15.19 9.51 1.84
N ARG A 72 -14.44 9.15 2.87
CA ARG A 72 -14.55 7.84 3.49
C ARG A 72 -15.80 7.66 4.32
N LEU A 73 -16.32 8.71 4.93
CA LEU A 73 -17.48 8.65 5.82
C LEU A 73 -18.79 8.92 5.07
N PHE A 74 -18.83 9.92 4.17
CA PHE A 74 -20.00 10.14 3.31
C PHE A 74 -20.08 9.17 2.13
N CYS A 75 -19.01 8.42 1.87
CA CYS A 75 -18.88 7.51 0.73
C CYS A 75 -19.14 8.19 -0.62
N THR A 76 -18.81 9.48 -0.74
CA THR A 76 -18.96 10.26 -1.97
C THR A 76 -17.65 10.34 -2.74
N LEU A 77 -17.76 10.37 -4.06
CA LEU A 77 -16.65 10.51 -4.99
C LEU A 77 -16.83 11.82 -5.75
N HIS A 78 -15.83 12.69 -5.69
CA HIS A 78 -15.80 14.00 -6.33
C HIS A 78 -14.65 14.07 -7.32
N PHE A 79 -14.91 14.55 -8.53
CA PHE A 79 -13.90 14.83 -9.54
C PHE A 79 -13.73 16.33 -9.70
N PHE A 80 -12.48 16.75 -9.94
CA PHE A 80 -12.11 18.15 -10.05
C PHE A 80 -11.52 18.44 -11.42
N ASP A 81 -11.72 19.66 -11.87
CA ASP A 81 -11.02 20.21 -13.03
C ASP A 81 -9.60 20.67 -12.67
N SER A 82 -8.86 21.18 -13.65
CA SER A 82 -7.48 21.66 -13.49
C SER A 82 -7.34 22.85 -12.53
N THR A 83 -8.45 23.51 -12.19
CA THR A 83 -8.50 24.65 -11.24
C THR A 83 -8.89 24.22 -9.83
N GLY A 84 -9.20 22.94 -9.63
CA GLY A 84 -9.64 22.39 -8.35
C GLY A 84 -11.14 22.54 -8.07
N GLN A 85 -11.94 22.97 -9.05
CA GLN A 85 -13.39 23.08 -8.91
C GLN A 85 -14.06 21.74 -9.20
N ILE A 86 -15.16 21.44 -8.46
CA ILE A 86 -15.93 20.21 -8.67
C ILE A 86 -16.56 20.26 -10.07
N CYS A 87 -16.27 19.24 -10.88
CA CYS A 87 -16.90 19.05 -12.19
C CYS A 87 -17.89 17.89 -12.21
N PHE A 88 -17.75 16.92 -11.30
CA PHE A 88 -18.64 15.77 -11.20
C PHE A 88 -18.64 15.20 -9.79
N GLN A 89 -19.81 14.75 -9.32
CA GLN A 89 -19.97 14.08 -8.04
C GLN A 89 -20.87 12.85 -8.21
N THR A 90 -20.55 11.79 -7.52
CA THR A 90 -21.30 10.54 -7.51
C THR A 90 -21.06 9.74 -6.23
N LEU A 91 -21.65 8.58 -6.14
CA LEU A 91 -21.72 7.70 -4.97
C LEU A 91 -22.45 8.36 -3.80
N GLY A 92 -22.49 7.67 -2.68
CA GLY A 92 -23.13 8.08 -1.44
C GLY A 92 -23.54 6.86 -0.61
N ILE A 93 -24.05 7.11 0.57
CA ILE A 93 -24.58 6.05 1.45
C ILE A 93 -26.04 5.81 1.11
N GLY A 94 -26.40 4.55 0.82
CA GLY A 94 -27.77 4.17 0.54
C GLY A 94 -27.89 2.84 -0.20
N ARG A 95 -29.05 2.64 -0.85
CA ARG A 95 -29.36 1.43 -1.62
C ARG A 95 -29.73 1.72 -3.08
N GLY A 96 -29.52 2.95 -3.52
CA GLY A 96 -29.70 3.34 -4.91
C GLY A 96 -28.61 2.75 -5.82
N PRO A 97 -28.75 2.86 -7.14
CA PRO A 97 -27.85 2.24 -8.10
C PRO A 97 -26.44 2.81 -8.08
N THR A 98 -26.27 4.02 -7.56
CA THR A 98 -24.97 4.69 -7.39
C THR A 98 -24.57 4.84 -5.91
N GLU A 99 -25.19 4.11 -5.02
CA GLU A 99 -24.98 4.20 -3.58
C GLU A 99 -24.35 2.93 -3.02
N THR A 100 -23.76 3.03 -1.85
CA THR A 100 -23.12 1.94 -1.15
C THR A 100 -23.67 1.77 0.26
N THR A 101 -23.77 0.54 0.72
CA THR A 101 -24.10 0.17 2.11
C THR A 101 -22.86 -0.18 2.93
N ILE A 102 -21.66 0.17 2.42
CA ILE A 102 -20.38 -0.22 3.04
C ILE A 102 -20.16 0.41 4.43
N GLY A 103 -20.90 1.48 4.74
CA GLY A 103 -20.85 2.21 6.00
C GLY A 103 -19.67 3.18 6.08
N GLN A 104 -18.46 2.69 5.90
CA GLN A 104 -17.25 3.49 5.83
C GLN A 104 -16.27 2.87 4.83
N ILE A 105 -15.73 3.68 3.93
CA ILE A 105 -14.68 3.26 3.00
C ILE A 105 -13.34 3.25 3.75
N TYR A 106 -12.66 2.11 3.77
CA TYR A 106 -11.30 2.00 4.29
C TYR A 106 -10.28 2.34 3.22
N THR A 107 -10.44 1.72 2.05
CA THR A 107 -9.55 1.96 0.92
C THR A 107 -10.30 1.70 -0.39
N HIS A 108 -9.69 2.10 -1.50
CA HIS A 108 -10.26 1.95 -2.82
C HIS A 108 -9.18 1.83 -3.88
N THR A 109 -9.56 1.36 -5.06
CA THR A 109 -8.71 1.40 -6.25
C THR A 109 -9.58 1.37 -7.52
N PHE A 110 -9.11 2.02 -8.58
CA PHE A 110 -9.67 1.83 -9.92
C PHE A 110 -8.97 0.66 -10.60
N LEU A 111 -9.74 -0.18 -11.27
CA LEU A 111 -9.21 -1.25 -12.12
C LEU A 111 -8.90 -0.69 -13.51
N SER A 112 -8.03 -1.37 -14.26
CA SER A 112 -7.65 -0.98 -15.62
C SER A 112 -8.82 -0.91 -16.63
N ASN A 113 -9.93 -1.60 -16.35
CA ASN A 113 -11.17 -1.52 -17.12
C ASN A 113 -12.13 -0.41 -16.66
N GLY A 114 -11.69 0.46 -15.76
CA GLY A 114 -12.46 1.60 -15.23
C GLY A 114 -13.45 1.26 -14.12
N TYR A 115 -13.52 0.01 -13.67
CA TYR A 115 -14.31 -0.33 -12.48
C TYR A 115 -13.68 0.27 -11.23
N LEU A 116 -14.52 0.71 -10.30
CA LEU A 116 -14.10 1.17 -8.98
C LEU A 116 -14.38 0.08 -7.94
N CYS A 117 -13.34 -0.30 -7.21
CA CYS A 117 -13.43 -1.19 -6.07
C CYS A 117 -13.35 -0.38 -4.77
N LEU A 118 -14.37 -0.47 -3.94
CA LEU A 118 -14.37 0.06 -2.57
C LEU A 118 -14.24 -1.09 -1.58
N GLN A 119 -13.42 -0.89 -0.56
CA GLN A 119 -13.31 -1.82 0.57
C GLN A 119 -13.72 -1.13 1.87
N GLY A 120 -14.58 -1.79 2.64
CA GLY A 120 -15.07 -1.31 3.92
C GLY A 120 -14.37 -1.92 5.12
N THR A 121 -14.77 -1.46 6.30
CA THR A 121 -14.21 -1.87 7.60
C THR A 121 -14.38 -3.36 7.92
N THR A 122 -15.35 -4.01 7.30
CA THR A 122 -15.70 -5.42 7.54
C THR A 122 -15.20 -6.34 6.43
N ASP A 123 -14.17 -5.91 5.69
CA ASP A 123 -13.66 -6.58 4.49
C ASP A 123 -14.75 -6.75 3.41
N ASP A 124 -15.76 -5.88 3.41
CA ASP A 124 -16.76 -5.83 2.36
C ASP A 124 -16.17 -5.16 1.13
N ILE A 125 -16.38 -5.79 -0.03
CA ILE A 125 -16.02 -5.21 -1.33
C ILE A 125 -17.29 -4.82 -2.06
N HIS A 126 -17.32 -3.59 -2.54
CA HIS A 126 -18.36 -3.07 -3.41
C HIS A 126 -17.72 -2.68 -4.75
N MET A 127 -18.19 -3.29 -5.82
CA MET A 127 -17.72 -3.04 -7.17
C MET A 127 -18.71 -2.16 -7.92
N PHE A 128 -18.19 -1.10 -8.50
CA PHE A 128 -18.96 -0.17 -9.34
C PHE A 128 -18.44 -0.22 -10.78
N THR A 129 -19.37 -0.20 -11.74
CA THR A 129 -19.06 -0.09 -13.17
C THR A 129 -18.36 1.25 -13.49
N PRO A 130 -17.78 1.45 -14.67
CA PRO A 130 -17.23 2.73 -15.11
C PRO A 130 -18.26 3.88 -15.08
N GLY A 131 -19.56 3.56 -15.13
CA GLY A 131 -20.66 4.53 -14.94
C GLY A 131 -21.10 4.69 -13.48
N TYR A 132 -20.30 4.24 -12.53
CA TYR A 132 -20.53 4.34 -11.07
C TYR A 132 -21.83 3.69 -10.58
N LYS A 133 -22.34 2.71 -11.30
CA LYS A 133 -23.45 1.88 -10.84
C LYS A 133 -22.92 0.65 -10.14
N ILE A 134 -23.53 0.28 -9.01
CA ILE A 134 -23.14 -0.94 -8.30
C ILE A 134 -23.35 -2.16 -9.19
N ASP A 135 -22.32 -2.97 -9.33
CA ASP A 135 -22.32 -4.22 -10.07
C ASP A 135 -22.56 -5.39 -9.11
N TYR A 136 -21.76 -5.48 -8.06
CA TYR A 136 -21.96 -6.42 -6.98
C TYR A 136 -21.34 -5.95 -5.67
N SER A 137 -21.80 -6.55 -4.57
CA SER A 137 -21.16 -6.42 -3.27
C SER A 137 -20.93 -7.79 -2.65
N LYS A 138 -19.84 -7.94 -1.92
CA LYS A 138 -19.50 -9.17 -1.21
C LYS A 138 -18.79 -8.89 0.10
N SER A 139 -19.24 -9.61 1.14
CA SER A 139 -18.54 -9.65 2.42
C SER A 139 -17.67 -10.89 2.50
N TYR A 140 -16.37 -10.67 2.71
CA TYR A 140 -15.41 -11.76 2.92
C TYR A 140 -15.45 -12.32 4.34
N ARG A 141 -15.91 -11.55 5.33
CA ARG A 141 -16.02 -12.00 6.73
C ARG A 141 -17.03 -13.11 6.97
N LYS A 142 -18.11 -13.17 6.21
CA LYS A 142 -19.16 -14.17 6.42
C LYS A 142 -18.69 -15.62 6.27
N ASN A 143 -17.59 -15.84 5.58
CA ASN A 143 -17.04 -17.16 5.32
C ASN A 143 -15.73 -17.44 6.08
N ARG A 144 -15.24 -16.48 6.89
CA ARG A 144 -14.05 -16.71 7.72
C ARG A 144 -14.41 -17.67 8.86
N LYS A 145 -13.72 -18.80 8.94
CA LYS A 145 -13.69 -19.58 10.17
C LYS A 145 -13.13 -18.66 11.25
N ARG A 146 -13.83 -18.51 12.36
CA ARG A 146 -13.26 -17.79 13.49
C ARG A 146 -12.08 -18.59 14.01
N TYR A 147 -10.89 -18.04 13.91
CA TYR A 147 -9.73 -18.54 14.62
C TYR A 147 -10.06 -18.53 16.13
N ARG A 148 -9.80 -19.65 16.80
CA ARG A 148 -9.96 -19.73 18.26
C ARG A 148 -8.59 -19.70 18.88
N LEU A 149 -8.43 -18.88 19.91
CA LEU A 149 -7.19 -18.82 20.68
C LEU A 149 -6.83 -20.24 21.13
N GLY A 150 -5.61 -20.69 20.75
CA GLY A 150 -5.12 -22.04 21.01
C GLY A 150 -5.27 -23.05 19.86
N ASP A 151 -5.94 -22.68 18.76
CA ASP A 151 -5.88 -23.50 17.53
C ASP A 151 -4.45 -23.46 16.95
N PRO A 152 -3.98 -24.54 16.30
CA PRO A 152 -2.68 -24.51 15.61
C PRO A 152 -2.65 -23.39 14.56
N ILE A 153 -1.62 -22.53 14.64
CA ILE A 153 -1.47 -21.42 13.73
C ILE A 153 -0.99 -21.93 12.37
N GLY A 154 -1.84 -21.80 11.34
CA GLY A 154 -1.44 -21.94 9.95
C GLY A 154 -1.17 -20.57 9.36
N TYR A 155 0.09 -20.20 9.16
CA TYR A 155 0.49 -18.86 8.72
C TYR A 155 -0.03 -18.47 7.32
N ASP A 156 -0.58 -19.42 6.57
CA ASP A 156 -1.26 -19.20 5.28
C ASP A 156 -2.78 -19.00 5.42
N GLN A 157 -3.30 -18.85 6.63
CA GLN A 157 -4.72 -18.66 6.88
C GLN A 157 -5.07 -17.18 6.82
N PHE A 158 -6.06 -16.83 5.99
CA PHE A 158 -6.54 -15.44 5.86
C PHE A 158 -7.04 -14.84 7.16
N GLU A 159 -7.51 -15.67 8.06
CA GLU A 159 -8.05 -15.31 9.37
C GLU A 159 -7.00 -14.65 10.27
N LEU A 160 -5.72 -14.91 10.03
CA LEU A 160 -4.62 -14.31 10.77
C LEU A 160 -4.32 -12.87 10.34
N TYR A 161 -4.89 -12.41 9.24
CA TYR A 161 -4.53 -11.13 8.65
C TYR A 161 -5.73 -10.22 8.46
N SER A 162 -5.50 -8.94 8.64
CA SER A 162 -6.36 -7.87 8.17
C SER A 162 -5.57 -6.88 7.31
N MET A 163 -6.27 -5.90 6.76
CA MET A 163 -5.59 -4.81 6.05
C MET A 163 -4.62 -4.08 6.98
N GLY A 164 -3.38 -3.90 6.52
CA GLY A 164 -2.35 -3.17 7.24
C GLY A 164 -2.63 -1.67 7.29
N TYR A 165 -2.01 -0.98 8.23
CA TYR A 165 -2.03 0.47 8.29
C TYR A 165 -0.62 1.01 8.07
N PRO A 166 -0.45 2.05 7.26
CA PRO A 166 -1.46 2.76 6.45
C PRO A 166 -2.02 1.88 5.33
N LEU A 167 -3.28 2.13 4.98
CA LEU A 167 -4.04 1.31 4.04
C LEU A 167 -3.53 1.53 2.60
N VAL A 168 -3.08 0.46 1.98
CA VAL A 168 -2.69 0.44 0.56
C VAL A 168 -3.59 -0.53 -0.18
N CYS A 169 -4.19 -0.06 -1.27
CA CYS A 169 -4.97 -0.90 -2.18
C CYS A 169 -4.52 -0.62 -3.62
N ARG A 170 -4.18 -1.67 -4.33
CA ARG A 170 -3.76 -1.60 -5.73
C ARG A 170 -4.51 -2.64 -6.54
N SER A 171 -4.61 -2.42 -7.84
CA SER A 171 -5.24 -3.37 -8.73
C SER A 171 -4.28 -3.77 -9.86
N TYR A 172 -4.36 -5.03 -10.25
CA TYR A 172 -3.74 -5.51 -11.46
C TYR A 172 -4.62 -6.58 -12.11
N LYS A 173 -4.97 -6.39 -13.38
CA LYS A 173 -5.94 -7.24 -14.08
C LYS A 173 -7.25 -7.35 -13.30
N ASN A 174 -7.66 -8.58 -12.96
CA ASN A 174 -8.90 -8.86 -12.23
C ASN A 174 -8.63 -9.22 -10.77
N SER A 175 -7.66 -8.56 -10.15
CA SER A 175 -7.32 -8.74 -8.73
C SER A 175 -7.11 -7.39 -8.06
N VAL A 176 -7.44 -7.33 -6.79
CA VAL A 176 -7.07 -6.25 -5.88
C VAL A 176 -6.11 -6.77 -4.82
N PHE A 177 -5.19 -5.92 -4.41
CA PHE A 177 -4.12 -6.24 -3.49
C PHE A 177 -4.12 -5.25 -2.34
N THR A 178 -3.96 -5.75 -1.12
CA THR A 178 -3.86 -4.92 0.09
C THR A 178 -2.67 -5.37 0.92
N ASN A 179 -2.03 -4.43 1.59
CA ASN A 179 -1.02 -4.76 2.58
C ASN A 179 -1.66 -5.36 3.83
N ASN A 180 -0.92 -6.19 4.55
CA ASN A 180 -1.40 -6.94 5.70
C ASN A 180 -0.86 -6.42 7.02
N ARG A 181 -1.62 -6.72 8.08
CA ARG A 181 -1.14 -6.78 9.45
C ARG A 181 -1.63 -8.07 10.10
N ALA A 182 -0.88 -8.61 11.05
CA ALA A 182 -1.32 -9.78 11.82
C ALA A 182 -2.40 -9.39 12.84
N GLU A 183 -3.42 -10.25 12.98
CA GLU A 183 -4.56 -10.05 13.89
C GLU A 183 -4.50 -11.00 15.11
N ASP A 184 -3.66 -12.02 15.08
CA ASP A 184 -3.56 -12.96 16.18
C ASP A 184 -2.69 -12.39 17.31
N PRO A 185 -3.17 -12.34 18.55
CA PRO A 185 -2.41 -11.81 19.68
C PRO A 185 -1.18 -12.62 20.03
N THR A 186 -1.09 -13.88 19.58
CA THR A 186 0.08 -14.76 19.82
C THR A 186 1.02 -14.83 18.61
N PHE A 187 0.63 -14.27 17.46
CA PHE A 187 1.45 -14.16 16.27
C PHE A 187 1.80 -12.69 16.04
N ASN A 188 2.71 -12.19 16.79
CA ASN A 188 3.15 -10.81 16.73
C ASN A 188 4.64 -10.71 17.05
N TYR A 189 5.13 -9.52 16.96
CA TYR A 189 6.52 -9.21 17.13
C TYR A 189 7.07 -9.37 18.55
N PHE A 190 6.25 -9.29 19.58
CA PHE A 190 6.66 -9.39 20.97
C PHE A 190 6.68 -10.84 21.45
N GLU A 191 5.62 -11.59 21.12
CA GLU A 191 5.45 -12.97 21.59
C GLU A 191 6.30 -13.96 20.78
N THR A 192 6.41 -13.74 19.46
CA THR A 192 7.07 -14.67 18.54
C THR A 192 7.92 -13.95 17.49
N PRO A 193 8.90 -13.10 17.87
CA PRO A 193 9.62 -12.21 16.95
C PRO A 193 10.25 -12.95 15.77
N ASP A 194 10.97 -14.01 16.01
CA ASP A 194 11.66 -14.77 14.94
C ASP A 194 10.66 -15.43 13.98
N VAL A 195 9.61 -16.04 14.53
CA VAL A 195 8.57 -16.69 13.75
C VAL A 195 7.80 -15.64 12.95
N PHE A 196 7.46 -14.50 13.58
CA PHE A 196 6.75 -13.42 12.91
C PHE A 196 7.55 -12.89 11.72
N VAL A 197 8.84 -12.61 11.91
CA VAL A 197 9.70 -12.12 10.82
C VAL A 197 9.83 -13.13 9.69
N GLN A 198 9.79 -14.43 9.97
CA GLN A 198 9.91 -15.50 8.96
C GLN A 198 8.60 -15.83 8.26
N GLU A 199 7.48 -15.80 8.97
CA GLU A 199 6.20 -16.34 8.48
C GLU A 199 5.18 -15.28 8.07
N PHE A 200 5.39 -14.02 8.43
CA PHE A 200 4.45 -12.94 8.11
C PHE A 200 4.18 -12.86 6.59
N ARG A 201 2.92 -12.64 6.22
CA ARG A 201 2.49 -12.44 4.83
C ARG A 201 2.24 -10.96 4.59
N ASN A 202 2.95 -10.40 3.64
CA ASN A 202 2.96 -8.95 3.41
C ASN A 202 1.72 -8.44 2.69
N ILE A 203 1.14 -9.24 1.79
CA ILE A 203 0.07 -8.81 0.89
C ILE A 203 -1.02 -9.88 0.81
N THR A 204 -2.26 -9.42 0.80
CA THR A 204 -3.44 -10.22 0.42
C THR A 204 -3.84 -9.85 -1.01
N GLU A 205 -3.90 -10.85 -1.89
CA GLU A 205 -4.57 -10.76 -3.17
C GLU A 205 -6.01 -11.24 -3.04
N GLN A 206 -6.96 -10.48 -3.56
CA GLN A 206 -8.36 -10.85 -3.70
C GLN A 206 -8.72 -10.86 -5.17
N ARG A 207 -9.03 -12.04 -5.71
CA ARG A 207 -9.47 -12.20 -7.10
C ARG A 207 -10.94 -11.83 -7.22
N LEU A 208 -11.25 -10.98 -8.18
CA LEU A 208 -12.60 -10.47 -8.44
C LEU A 208 -13.39 -11.36 -9.41
N ASP A 209 -12.89 -12.55 -9.72
CA ASP A 209 -13.61 -13.53 -10.51
C ASP A 209 -14.81 -14.13 -9.73
N LYS A 210 -15.67 -14.87 -10.43
CA LYS A 210 -16.88 -15.48 -9.82
C LYS A 210 -16.56 -16.43 -8.66
N LYS A 211 -15.39 -17.04 -8.63
CA LYS A 211 -14.94 -17.93 -7.55
C LYS A 211 -14.42 -17.16 -6.35
N GLN A 212 -13.97 -15.92 -6.59
CA GLN A 212 -13.48 -14.98 -5.58
C GLN A 212 -12.55 -15.65 -4.58
N THR A 213 -11.54 -16.28 -5.11
CA THR A 213 -10.46 -16.87 -4.33
C THR A 213 -9.45 -15.79 -4.01
N GLY A 214 -8.77 -15.92 -2.88
CA GLY A 214 -7.66 -15.07 -2.49
C GLY A 214 -6.41 -15.91 -2.26
N ARG A 215 -5.27 -15.24 -2.18
CA ARG A 215 -4.01 -15.82 -1.74
C ARG A 215 -3.22 -14.82 -0.91
N LEU A 216 -2.41 -15.33 0.00
CA LEU A 216 -1.45 -14.56 0.76
C LEU A 216 -0.11 -14.57 0.03
N LEU A 217 0.51 -13.42 -0.12
CA LEU A 217 1.76 -13.23 -0.83
C LEU A 217 2.83 -12.69 0.11
N GLY A 218 4.09 -12.98 -0.22
CA GLY A 218 5.23 -12.47 0.49
C GLY A 218 5.41 -13.12 1.86
N ARG A 219 6.21 -14.18 1.93
CA ARG A 219 6.57 -14.83 3.18
C ARG A 219 7.84 -14.22 3.75
N GLY A 220 7.73 -13.67 4.94
CA GLY A 220 8.87 -13.14 5.69
C GLY A 220 9.12 -11.64 5.45
N MET A 221 9.98 -11.10 6.27
CA MET A 221 10.43 -9.70 6.25
C MET A 221 11.92 -9.63 5.86
N PRO A 222 12.41 -8.47 5.40
CA PRO A 222 13.82 -8.26 5.09
C PRO A 222 14.75 -8.54 6.27
N ASP A 223 16.02 -8.82 5.97
CA ASP A 223 17.04 -9.12 6.97
C ASP A 223 17.24 -8.00 8.00
N LEU A 224 16.95 -6.76 7.64
CA LEU A 224 16.97 -5.64 8.57
C LEU A 224 16.11 -5.88 9.83
N TYR A 225 14.99 -6.59 9.67
CA TYR A 225 14.07 -6.88 10.79
C TYR A 225 14.49 -8.09 11.62
N LYS A 226 15.40 -8.93 11.10
CA LYS A 226 15.95 -10.06 11.82
C LYS A 226 16.98 -9.57 12.86
N GLY A 227 16.76 -9.88 14.12
CA GLY A 227 17.65 -9.45 15.21
C GLY A 227 17.51 -7.97 15.64
N ASN A 228 16.64 -7.19 14.97
CA ASN A 228 16.31 -5.80 15.34
C ASN A 228 14.82 -5.67 15.66
N SER A 229 14.24 -6.70 16.16
CA SER A 229 12.81 -6.80 16.36
C SER A 229 12.27 -5.74 17.34
N ASP A 230 12.96 -5.46 18.40
CA ASP A 230 12.59 -4.50 19.42
C ASP A 230 12.67 -3.04 18.97
N THR A 231 13.58 -2.72 18.04
CA THR A 231 13.77 -1.34 17.54
C THR A 231 12.96 -1.03 16.28
N HIS A 232 12.74 -2.03 15.40
CA HIS A 232 12.13 -1.81 14.08
C HIS A 232 10.64 -2.16 14.01
N TYR A 233 10.07 -2.73 15.07
CA TYR A 233 8.69 -3.23 15.07
C TYR A 233 7.66 -2.18 14.62
N ILE A 234 7.65 -1.00 15.21
CA ILE A 234 6.65 0.03 14.88
C ILE A 234 6.77 0.52 13.43
N PHE A 235 7.94 0.33 12.82
CA PHE A 235 8.23 0.68 11.43
C PHE A 235 8.23 -0.54 10.49
N SER A 236 7.51 -1.61 10.85
CA SER A 236 7.40 -2.84 10.06
C SER A 236 6.34 -2.79 8.95
N SER A 237 5.51 -1.76 8.91
CA SER A 237 4.49 -1.61 7.87
C SER A 237 5.11 -1.48 6.49
N THR A 238 4.37 -1.96 5.49
CA THR A 238 4.78 -1.99 4.08
C THR A 238 3.93 -1.07 3.23
N PHE A 239 4.58 -0.44 2.25
CA PHE A 239 3.91 0.20 1.12
C PHE A 239 4.31 -0.53 -0.14
N PHE A 240 3.40 -0.62 -1.08
CA PHE A 240 3.69 -1.26 -2.36
C PHE A 240 2.91 -0.61 -3.49
N ASP A 241 3.43 -0.79 -4.70
CA ASP A 241 2.72 -0.50 -5.93
C ASP A 241 3.04 -1.55 -6.99
N ILE A 242 2.28 -1.55 -8.08
CA ILE A 242 2.34 -2.57 -9.14
C ILE A 242 2.49 -1.86 -10.47
N ASP A 243 3.53 -2.23 -11.25
CA ASP A 243 3.72 -1.68 -12.59
C ASP A 243 2.78 -2.28 -13.64
N ASN A 244 2.82 -1.76 -14.86
CA ASN A 244 1.97 -2.20 -15.96
C ASN A 244 2.19 -3.67 -16.36
N ASP A 245 3.35 -4.24 -16.05
CA ASP A 245 3.68 -5.64 -16.30
C ASP A 245 3.22 -6.57 -15.17
N GLY A 246 2.79 -5.99 -14.05
CA GLY A 246 2.35 -6.68 -12.84
C GLY A 246 3.47 -6.95 -11.84
N ASN A 247 4.64 -6.34 -12.01
CA ASN A 247 5.70 -6.46 -11.02
C ASN A 247 5.37 -5.60 -9.79
N PHE A 248 5.65 -6.16 -8.61
CA PHE A 248 5.47 -5.47 -7.34
C PHE A 248 6.74 -4.73 -6.95
N TYR A 249 6.58 -3.51 -6.48
CA TYR A 249 7.60 -2.75 -5.77
C TYR A 249 7.16 -2.57 -4.33
N ILE A 250 8.01 -2.96 -3.39
CA ILE A 250 7.66 -2.96 -1.96
C ILE A 250 8.73 -2.22 -1.19
N THR A 251 8.33 -1.32 -0.32
CA THR A 251 9.19 -0.67 0.67
C THR A 251 8.65 -0.89 2.07
N TYR A 252 9.54 -1.01 3.02
CA TYR A 252 9.24 -1.08 4.45
C TYR A 252 9.61 0.24 5.12
N MET A 253 8.91 0.60 6.18
CA MET A 253 9.09 1.91 6.81
C MET A 253 10.50 2.17 7.31
N ALA A 254 11.21 1.17 7.84
CA ALA A 254 12.58 1.34 8.35
C ALA A 254 13.67 1.04 7.31
N ASP A 255 13.33 0.36 6.20
CA ASP A 255 14.32 -0.16 5.26
C ASP A 255 14.61 0.82 4.12
N SER A 256 15.89 1.07 3.86
CA SER A 256 16.32 1.92 2.75
C SER A 256 16.14 1.28 1.36
N LEU A 257 15.82 -0.02 1.31
CA LEU A 257 15.64 -0.73 0.06
C LEU A 257 14.19 -0.75 -0.41
N ILE A 258 14.02 -0.81 -1.71
CA ILE A 258 12.80 -1.14 -2.43
C ILE A 258 13.02 -2.52 -3.05
N TYR A 259 12.09 -3.43 -2.83
CA TYR A 259 12.16 -4.80 -3.29
C TYR A 259 11.25 -5.00 -4.49
N LYS A 260 11.81 -5.47 -5.60
CA LYS A 260 11.04 -5.79 -6.80
C LYS A 260 10.78 -7.29 -6.88
N TYR A 261 9.51 -7.62 -7.12
CA TYR A 261 9.04 -8.98 -7.35
C TYR A 261 8.33 -9.04 -8.70
N ASP A 262 8.32 -10.21 -9.32
CA ASP A 262 7.50 -10.42 -10.50
C ASP A 262 6.00 -10.54 -10.17
N LYS A 263 5.17 -10.69 -11.21
CA LYS A 263 3.71 -10.85 -11.09
C LYS A 263 3.26 -12.08 -10.30
N ASP A 264 4.13 -13.08 -10.13
CA ASP A 264 3.89 -14.28 -9.34
C ASP A 264 4.51 -14.18 -7.93
N TYR A 265 5.03 -13.00 -7.61
CA TYR A 265 5.66 -12.64 -6.35
C TYR A 265 6.98 -13.40 -6.09
N PHE A 266 7.76 -13.65 -7.13
CA PHE A 266 9.14 -14.11 -6.98
C PHE A 266 10.08 -12.90 -6.88
N PRO A 267 11.04 -12.91 -5.94
CA PRO A 267 11.98 -11.81 -5.79
C PRO A 267 12.90 -11.72 -7.01
N LEU A 268 13.03 -10.53 -7.59
CA LEU A 268 13.89 -10.25 -8.73
C LEU A 268 15.19 -9.59 -8.29
N TYR A 269 15.09 -8.44 -7.63
CA TYR A 269 16.20 -7.69 -7.07
C TYR A 269 15.69 -6.62 -6.10
N SER A 270 16.62 -5.98 -5.39
CA SER A 270 16.34 -4.80 -4.58
C SER A 270 17.25 -3.64 -4.98
N PHE A 271 16.80 -2.42 -4.71
CA PHE A 271 17.53 -1.17 -4.94
C PHE A 271 17.03 -0.13 -3.94
N GLY A 272 17.74 0.96 -3.80
CA GLY A 272 17.32 2.05 -2.94
C GLY A 272 18.49 2.67 -2.19
N PHE A 273 18.23 3.85 -1.63
CA PHE A 273 19.18 4.61 -0.83
C PHE A 273 18.50 5.14 0.40
N GLU A 274 19.27 5.37 1.44
CA GLU A 274 18.77 6.08 2.61
C GLU A 274 18.37 7.51 2.23
N GLY A 275 17.21 7.97 2.76
CA GLY A 275 16.74 9.32 2.57
C GLY A 275 17.62 10.33 3.28
N LYS A 276 17.80 11.52 2.71
CA LYS A 276 18.61 12.60 3.30
C LYS A 276 18.06 13.02 4.65
N SER A 277 18.93 13.19 5.64
CA SER A 277 18.60 13.67 6.99
C SER A 277 17.54 12.84 7.73
N MET A 278 17.45 11.54 7.45
CA MET A 278 16.61 10.61 8.22
C MET A 278 17.28 10.30 9.56
N ASP A 279 16.61 10.59 10.67
CA ASP A 279 17.00 10.08 11.99
C ASP A 279 16.41 8.69 12.22
N LYS A 280 17.22 7.67 12.02
CA LYS A 280 16.86 6.26 12.19
C LYS A 280 17.35 5.64 13.51
N ASN A 281 17.76 6.48 14.49
CA ASN A 281 18.13 5.99 15.81
C ASN A 281 16.86 5.61 16.60
N TYR A 282 16.27 4.46 16.27
CA TYR A 282 15.06 3.99 16.91
C TYR A 282 15.34 3.46 18.33
N GLU A 283 14.41 3.71 19.23
CA GLU A 283 14.44 3.21 20.59
C GLU A 283 13.74 1.85 20.67
N SER A 284 14.25 0.96 21.52
CA SER A 284 13.64 -0.35 21.74
C SER A 284 12.26 -0.24 22.39
N ILE A 285 11.34 -1.07 21.90
CA ILE A 285 9.96 -1.22 22.39
C ILE A 285 9.77 -2.68 22.77
N HIS A 286 9.53 -2.94 24.06
CA HIS A 286 9.46 -4.29 24.60
C HIS A 286 8.05 -4.70 25.01
N THR A 287 7.13 -3.75 25.14
CA THR A 287 5.75 -4.02 25.58
C THR A 287 4.72 -3.27 24.73
N VAL A 288 3.47 -3.73 24.76
CA VAL A 288 2.35 -3.07 24.09
C VAL A 288 2.10 -1.66 24.65
N GLU A 289 2.29 -1.46 25.96
CA GLU A 289 2.17 -0.12 26.57
C GLU A 289 3.20 0.85 26.03
N GLU A 290 4.42 0.39 25.78
CA GLU A 290 5.47 1.22 25.19
C GLU A 290 5.16 1.65 23.75
N ILE A 291 4.34 0.91 23.00
CA ILE A 291 3.85 1.37 21.68
C ILE A 291 3.07 2.67 21.82
N HIS A 292 2.19 2.77 22.80
CA HIS A 292 1.34 3.94 23.02
C HIS A 292 2.09 5.16 23.55
N THR A 293 3.28 4.98 24.07
CA THR A 293 4.14 6.04 24.58
C THR A 293 5.34 6.30 23.69
N LYS A 294 6.37 5.46 23.77
CA LYS A 294 7.59 5.56 22.96
C LYS A 294 7.32 5.43 21.46
N GLY A 295 6.44 4.48 21.06
CA GLY A 295 6.12 4.26 19.64
C GLY A 295 5.51 5.49 18.99
N ILE A 296 4.48 6.09 19.60
CA ILE A 296 3.86 7.32 19.09
C ILE A 296 4.88 8.47 19.04
N LEU A 297 5.76 8.56 20.03
CA LEU A 297 6.81 9.57 20.03
C LEU A 297 7.79 9.35 18.87
N GLN A 298 8.20 8.13 18.61
CA GLN A 298 9.10 7.80 17.49
C GLN A 298 8.47 8.12 16.13
N TYR A 299 7.19 7.82 15.90
CA TYR A 299 6.48 8.26 14.69
C TYR A 299 6.51 9.78 14.48
N LYS A 300 6.55 10.55 15.57
CA LYS A 300 6.60 12.01 15.49
C LYS A 300 8.00 12.58 15.36
N THR A 301 9.03 11.83 15.76
CA THR A 301 10.38 12.38 15.93
C THR A 301 11.43 11.71 15.05
N LYS A 302 11.17 10.52 14.53
CA LYS A 302 12.13 9.74 13.74
C LYS A 302 11.84 9.80 12.25
N GLY A 303 12.86 9.48 11.46
CA GLY A 303 12.75 9.34 10.01
C GLY A 303 12.32 7.93 9.61
N TYR A 304 11.41 7.83 8.66
CA TYR A 304 10.94 6.56 8.09
C TYR A 304 10.28 6.79 6.74
N TYR A 305 10.19 5.73 5.91
CA TYR A 305 9.49 5.80 4.63
C TYR A 305 7.99 5.79 4.84
N THR A 306 7.27 6.64 4.11
CA THR A 306 5.86 6.95 4.36
C THR A 306 4.93 6.55 3.22
N TRP A 307 5.46 6.37 2.01
CA TRP A 307 4.66 6.03 0.82
C TRP A 307 5.52 5.50 -0.33
N LEU A 308 4.90 4.75 -1.23
CA LEU A 308 5.45 4.32 -2.51
C LEU A 308 4.37 4.44 -3.59
N GLU A 309 4.73 5.01 -4.73
CA GLU A 309 3.83 5.17 -5.88
C GLU A 309 4.60 4.92 -7.18
N TYR A 310 4.02 4.13 -8.08
CA TYR A 310 4.49 3.98 -9.45
C TYR A 310 3.70 4.90 -10.37
N ILE A 311 4.40 5.69 -11.19
CA ILE A 311 3.81 6.62 -12.16
C ILE A 311 4.02 6.04 -13.56
N PRO A 312 3.00 5.40 -14.15
CA PRO A 312 3.15 4.70 -15.42
C PRO A 312 3.51 5.61 -16.59
N GLU A 313 3.00 6.85 -16.62
CA GLU A 313 3.24 7.83 -17.69
C GLU A 313 4.72 8.25 -17.79
N LEU A 314 5.44 8.19 -16.68
CA LEU A 314 6.84 8.58 -16.57
C LEU A 314 7.77 7.38 -16.39
N ASN A 315 7.20 6.21 -16.10
CA ASN A 315 7.93 5.04 -15.63
C ASN A 315 8.81 5.34 -14.41
N TYR A 316 8.27 6.12 -13.47
CA TYR A 316 8.94 6.51 -12.24
C TYR A 316 8.38 5.76 -11.04
N ILE A 317 9.27 5.42 -10.11
CA ILE A 317 8.91 4.99 -8.75
C ILE A 317 9.22 6.15 -7.82
N LEU A 318 8.21 6.59 -7.08
CA LEU A 318 8.27 7.69 -6.13
C LEU A 318 8.22 7.12 -4.72
N ARG A 319 9.16 7.48 -3.86
CA ARG A 319 9.16 7.05 -2.47
C ARG A 319 9.28 8.26 -1.54
N SER A 320 8.21 8.54 -0.80
CA SER A 320 8.22 9.58 0.24
C SER A 320 8.81 9.07 1.55
N TYR A 321 9.43 9.97 2.29
CA TYR A 321 9.94 9.67 3.62
C TYR A 321 9.87 10.87 4.56
N SER A 322 9.59 10.61 5.82
CA SER A 322 9.74 11.57 6.91
C SER A 322 11.20 11.64 7.32
N LYS A 323 11.73 12.82 7.55
CA LYS A 323 13.10 13.01 8.04
C LYS A 323 13.16 12.91 9.55
N SER A 324 12.53 13.86 10.22
CA SER A 324 12.28 13.91 11.65
C SER A 324 11.32 15.06 11.97
N LYS A 325 10.89 15.16 13.24
CA LYS A 325 10.07 16.29 13.67
C LYS A 325 10.80 17.64 13.58
N GLN A 326 12.12 17.64 13.75
CA GLN A 326 12.94 18.87 13.78
C GLN A 326 13.10 19.48 12.37
N GLU A 327 13.00 18.66 11.33
CA GLU A 327 13.10 19.11 9.96
C GLU A 327 11.81 19.80 9.51
N ILE A 328 11.94 20.86 8.73
CA ILE A 328 10.80 21.63 8.20
C ILE A 328 10.16 21.00 6.97
N SER A 329 10.86 20.05 6.34
CA SER A 329 10.45 19.33 5.13
C SER A 329 10.50 17.82 5.34
N ASP A 330 9.80 17.11 4.51
CA ASP A 330 9.99 15.68 4.26
C ASP A 330 10.83 15.48 3.01
N GLY A 331 11.05 14.26 2.58
CA GLY A 331 11.80 13.95 1.39
C GLY A 331 11.02 13.13 0.38
N LEU A 332 11.39 13.26 -0.88
CA LEU A 332 10.89 12.49 -2.00
C LEU A 332 12.06 11.95 -2.83
N GLN A 333 12.19 10.65 -2.88
CA GLN A 333 13.10 9.96 -3.78
C GLN A 333 12.36 9.58 -5.06
N ILE A 334 13.02 9.81 -6.21
CA ILE A 334 12.49 9.53 -7.53
C ILE A 334 13.47 8.59 -8.24
N TYR A 335 12.95 7.44 -8.64
CA TYR A 335 13.71 6.40 -9.35
C TYR A 335 13.17 6.24 -10.77
N GLU A 336 14.11 6.20 -11.73
CA GLU A 336 13.86 5.83 -13.12
C GLU A 336 14.66 4.57 -13.44
N ASN A 337 14.02 3.51 -13.89
CA ASN A 337 14.68 2.22 -14.17
C ASN A 337 15.60 1.74 -13.02
N ASN A 338 15.13 1.86 -11.78
CA ASN A 338 15.82 1.52 -10.53
C ASN A 338 17.06 2.37 -10.21
N VAL A 339 17.29 3.44 -10.96
CA VAL A 339 18.32 4.43 -10.69
C VAL A 339 17.69 5.58 -9.88
N LEU A 340 18.26 5.92 -8.73
CA LEU A 340 17.86 7.13 -8.00
C LEU A 340 18.28 8.34 -8.83
N ILE A 341 17.30 9.05 -9.40
CA ILE A 341 17.55 10.23 -10.24
C ILE A 341 17.37 11.54 -9.47
N ALA A 342 16.58 11.53 -8.39
CA ALA A 342 16.41 12.70 -7.54
C ALA A 342 16.10 12.29 -6.10
N ASP A 343 16.56 13.11 -5.16
CA ASP A 343 16.22 13.04 -3.74
C ASP A 343 16.06 14.50 -3.27
N ILE A 344 14.81 14.95 -3.20
CA ILE A 344 14.43 16.35 -3.04
C ILE A 344 13.63 16.60 -1.77
N ASP A 345 13.68 17.82 -1.27
CA ASP A 345 12.85 18.28 -0.19
C ASP A 345 11.44 18.58 -0.68
N VAL A 346 10.45 18.10 0.06
CA VAL A 346 9.03 18.32 -0.20
C VAL A 346 8.33 18.80 1.09
N PRO A 347 7.17 19.45 0.99
CA PRO A 347 6.39 19.79 2.19
C PRO A 347 6.07 18.58 3.05
N LYS A 348 5.91 18.80 4.36
CA LYS A 348 5.51 17.75 5.31
C LYS A 348 4.25 17.01 4.85
N GLY A 349 4.31 15.68 4.93
CA GLY A 349 3.20 14.82 4.56
C GLY A 349 2.97 14.64 3.07
N PHE A 350 3.91 15.08 2.21
CA PHE A 350 3.79 14.88 0.77
C PHE A 350 3.79 13.39 0.42
N ARG A 351 2.66 12.90 -0.10
CA ARG A 351 2.47 11.55 -0.63
C ARG A 351 2.05 11.67 -2.08
N PRO A 352 2.85 11.22 -3.06
CA PRO A 352 2.44 11.27 -4.46
C PRO A 352 1.25 10.33 -4.70
N ILE A 353 0.31 10.77 -5.52
CA ILE A 353 -0.93 10.04 -5.85
C ILE A 353 -1.15 9.85 -7.34
N GLY A 354 -0.30 10.43 -8.18
CA GLY A 354 -0.39 10.33 -9.62
C GLY A 354 0.16 11.55 -10.34
N TYR A 355 0.09 11.49 -11.67
CA TYR A 355 0.61 12.50 -12.58
C TYR A 355 -0.47 12.97 -13.55
N ILE A 356 -0.58 14.29 -13.73
CA ILE A 356 -1.32 14.93 -14.81
C ILE A 356 -0.38 15.99 -15.36
N GLU A 357 0.03 15.85 -16.60
CA GLU A 357 1.06 16.69 -17.22
C GLU A 357 0.81 18.19 -17.00
N PRO A 358 1.80 18.95 -16.54
CA PRO A 358 3.18 18.58 -16.23
C PRO A 358 3.43 18.35 -14.72
N TYR A 359 2.44 17.95 -13.93
CA TYR A 359 2.49 17.93 -12.48
C TYR A 359 2.35 16.54 -11.86
N LEU A 360 3.22 16.23 -10.90
CA LEU A 360 2.95 15.21 -9.87
C LEU A 360 2.10 15.82 -8.76
N PHE A 361 1.05 15.13 -8.34
CA PHE A 361 0.14 15.58 -7.30
C PHE A 361 0.36 14.83 -5.99
N SER A 362 0.18 15.55 -4.88
CA SER A 362 0.15 14.94 -3.55
C SER A 362 -1.26 14.54 -3.13
N ASP A 363 -1.36 13.70 -2.11
CA ASP A 363 -2.60 13.49 -1.37
C ASP A 363 -3.08 14.81 -0.73
N ALA A 364 -4.35 14.83 -0.29
CA ALA A 364 -4.97 16.00 0.29
C ALA A 364 -4.30 16.46 1.58
N ILE A 365 -4.14 17.75 1.70
CA ILE A 365 -3.70 18.43 2.93
C ILE A 365 -4.86 19.26 3.47
N LEU A 366 -5.26 19.00 4.70
CA LEU A 366 -6.30 19.77 5.38
C LEU A 366 -5.69 20.90 6.22
N ASN A 367 -6.10 22.12 5.93
CA ASN A 367 -5.93 23.23 6.87
C ASN A 367 -7.14 23.29 7.80
N GLN A 368 -6.98 22.77 9.01
CA GLN A 368 -8.06 22.69 10.00
C GLN A 368 -8.60 24.05 10.42
N ASP A 369 -7.72 25.06 10.55
CA ASP A 369 -8.15 26.42 11.00
C ASP A 369 -9.07 27.09 9.97
N LYS A 370 -8.85 26.82 8.68
CA LYS A 370 -9.64 27.42 7.60
C LYS A 370 -10.68 26.47 7.01
N MET A 371 -10.71 25.22 7.48
CA MET A 371 -11.53 24.15 6.90
C MET A 371 -11.41 24.12 5.37
N ARG A 372 -10.17 24.09 4.88
CA ARG A 372 -9.84 24.09 3.46
C ARG A 372 -8.90 22.95 3.12
N MET A 373 -9.15 22.33 1.99
CA MET A 373 -8.34 21.25 1.46
C MET A 373 -7.54 21.74 0.25
N TYR A 374 -6.28 21.34 0.17
CA TYR A 374 -5.43 21.55 -1.00
C TYR A 374 -4.55 20.36 -1.27
N VAL A 375 -4.01 20.31 -2.48
CA VAL A 375 -3.00 19.38 -2.89
C VAL A 375 -1.74 20.14 -3.30
N TYR A 376 -0.58 19.57 -3.04
CA TYR A 376 0.66 20.06 -3.61
C TYR A 376 0.82 19.55 -5.05
N ARG A 377 1.42 20.38 -5.89
CA ARG A 377 1.80 20.04 -7.26
C ARG A 377 3.29 20.23 -7.43
N LEU A 378 4.00 19.18 -7.82
CA LEU A 378 5.42 19.23 -8.15
C LEU A 378 5.55 19.22 -9.68
N LYS A 379 6.07 20.33 -10.23
CA LYS A 379 6.26 20.46 -11.68
C LYS A 379 7.50 19.69 -12.13
N ILE A 380 7.33 18.92 -13.20
CA ILE A 380 8.43 18.22 -13.89
C ILE A 380 8.77 18.98 -15.17
N LYS A 381 10.07 19.14 -15.45
CA LYS A 381 10.60 19.69 -16.70
C LYS A 381 10.67 18.67 -17.80
#